data_46d8a504ff94fa7aa18a63c33451d435
#
_entry.id   46d8a504ff94fa7aa18a63c33451d435
#
_cell.length_a   1.000
_cell.length_b   1.000
_cell.length_c   1.000
_cell.angle_alpha   90.00
_cell.angle_beta   90.00
_cell.angle_gamma   90.00
#
_symmetry.space_group_name_H-M   'P 1'
#
loop_
_entity.id
_entity.type
_entity.pdbx_description
1 polymer ?
#
loop_
_entity_poly.entity_id
_entity_poly.type
_entity_poly.pdbx_seq_one_letter_code
_entity_poly.pdbx_strand_id
1 'polypeptide(L)'
;MQYVKIKDAIVEQIDAGMLMPRQKLPAERKLAESFDTTRVTLREALSLLEAEGKIYREDRRGWFISPAPLRYDPTQTLNFTNMALAQNRQPKTELVSAKAVIANKQATRLLKLKPFSDVYRVDRVRYLDNRPVVYVTNYIRPELFPNLLDFDLSQSLTDLYREHYATQYQTIHYRISTSSLLGEMAQALRATSGTPAMLVERVNYNQKGELIDCDIEYWRHDAITIESIAELKR
;
A
#
# COMPACT_ATOMS: atom_id res chain seq x y z
N MET A 1 13.75 11.50 28.23
CA MET A 1 14.25 12.34 27.12
C MET A 1 13.12 13.26 26.65
N GLN A 2 13.43 14.51 26.27
CA GLN A 2 12.38 15.51 25.92
C GLN A 2 11.52 15.08 24.73
N TYR A 3 12.10 14.52 23.68
CA TYR A 3 11.36 14.05 22.50
C TYR A 3 10.34 12.93 22.81
N VAL A 4 10.65 12.07 23.80
CA VAL A 4 9.70 11.02 24.24
C VAL A 4 8.48 11.66 24.91
N LYS A 5 8.67 12.67 25.76
CA LYS A 5 7.56 13.41 26.41
C LYS A 5 6.67 14.09 25.37
N ILE A 6 7.26 14.67 24.32
CA ILE A 6 6.50 15.30 23.21
C ILE A 6 5.69 14.24 22.45
N LYS A 7 6.33 13.09 22.13
CA LYS A 7 5.67 11.97 21.52
C LYS A 7 4.46 11.51 22.33
N ASP A 8 4.66 11.24 23.60
CA ASP A 8 3.62 10.75 24.50
C ASP A 8 2.47 11.76 24.65
N ALA A 9 2.77 13.06 24.76
CA ALA A 9 1.76 14.11 24.82
C ALA A 9 0.89 14.18 23.53
N ILE A 10 1.48 13.96 22.36
CA ILE A 10 0.72 13.90 21.09
C ILE A 10 -0.13 12.63 21.05
N VAL A 11 0.39 11.48 21.49
CA VAL A 11 -0.38 10.22 21.56
C VAL A 11 -1.57 10.38 22.49
N GLU A 12 -1.39 10.96 23.69
CA GLU A 12 -2.50 11.23 24.62
C GLU A 12 -3.60 12.08 23.99
N GLN A 13 -3.25 13.10 23.19
CA GLN A 13 -4.26 13.92 22.48
C GLN A 13 -4.98 13.14 21.37
N ILE A 14 -4.30 12.23 20.69
CA ILE A 14 -4.90 11.32 19.70
C ILE A 14 -5.87 10.38 20.41
N ASP A 15 -5.43 9.72 21.47
CA ASP A 15 -6.22 8.73 22.22
C ASP A 15 -7.43 9.37 22.92
N ALA A 16 -7.30 10.62 23.38
CA ALA A 16 -8.40 11.41 23.94
C ALA A 16 -9.35 11.97 22.88
N GLY A 17 -9.10 11.75 21.58
CA GLY A 17 -9.93 12.25 20.48
C GLY A 17 -9.83 13.78 20.25
N MET A 18 -8.86 14.46 20.86
CA MET A 18 -8.61 15.87 20.63
C MET A 18 -7.92 16.15 19.28
N LEU A 19 -7.13 15.18 18.81
CA LEU A 19 -6.56 15.16 17.47
C LEU A 19 -7.25 14.07 16.65
N MET A 20 -7.98 14.49 15.63
CA MET A 20 -8.81 13.61 14.81
C MET A 20 -8.01 12.96 13.67
N PRO A 21 -8.38 11.75 13.21
CA PRO A 21 -7.81 11.13 12.02
C PRO A 21 -7.83 12.10 10.82
N ARG A 22 -6.73 12.16 10.08
CA ARG A 22 -6.49 13.04 8.93
C ARG A 22 -6.38 14.53 9.27
N GLN A 23 -6.50 14.91 10.53
CA GLN A 23 -6.24 16.28 10.95
C GLN A 23 -4.78 16.65 10.71
N LYS A 24 -4.56 17.83 10.14
CA LYS A 24 -3.23 18.39 9.95
C LYS A 24 -2.68 18.93 11.26
N LEU A 25 -1.45 18.52 11.60
CA LEU A 25 -0.73 19.12 12.72
C LEU A 25 -0.26 20.54 12.39
N PRO A 26 -0.09 21.42 13.39
CA PRO A 26 0.55 22.71 13.21
C PRO A 26 1.91 22.59 12.54
N ALA A 27 2.36 23.66 11.86
CA ALA A 27 3.70 23.72 11.29
C ALA A 27 4.77 23.43 12.37
N GLU A 28 5.85 22.73 11.98
CA GLU A 28 6.93 22.31 12.91
C GLU A 28 7.45 23.47 13.78
N ARG A 29 7.55 24.69 13.23
CA ARG A 29 7.96 25.87 13.99
C ARG A 29 7.00 26.16 15.15
N LYS A 30 5.70 26.25 14.85
CA LYS A 30 4.66 26.52 15.83
C LYS A 30 4.54 25.42 16.87
N LEU A 31 4.69 24.17 16.43
CA LEU A 31 4.64 23.01 17.32
C LEU A 31 5.85 22.98 18.27
N ALA A 32 7.04 23.31 17.77
CA ALA A 32 8.25 23.42 18.61
C ALA A 32 8.12 24.53 19.67
N GLU A 33 7.57 25.69 19.28
CA GLU A 33 7.25 26.79 20.21
C GLU A 33 6.24 26.34 21.29
N SER A 34 5.20 25.59 20.91
CA SER A 34 4.17 25.11 21.86
C SER A 34 4.71 24.12 22.90
N PHE A 35 5.75 23.34 22.54
CA PHE A 35 6.41 22.42 23.45
C PHE A 35 7.68 22.97 24.11
N ASP A 36 7.96 24.24 23.94
CA ASP A 36 9.20 24.90 24.42
C ASP A 36 10.45 24.08 24.10
N THR A 37 10.61 23.72 22.83
CA THR A 37 11.66 22.81 22.36
C THR A 37 12.30 23.28 21.05
N THR A 38 13.44 22.64 20.70
CA THR A 38 14.08 22.87 19.41
C THR A 38 13.37 22.12 18.29
N ARG A 39 13.51 22.59 17.05
CA ARG A 39 13.01 21.86 15.89
C ARG A 39 13.65 20.47 15.72
N VAL A 40 14.90 20.31 16.15
CA VAL A 40 15.60 19.02 16.08
C VAL A 40 14.91 18.02 17.01
N THR A 41 14.73 18.37 18.27
CA THR A 41 14.06 17.52 19.25
C THR A 41 12.60 17.21 18.86
N LEU A 42 11.88 18.22 18.31
CA LEU A 42 10.54 17.97 17.77
C LEU A 42 10.56 16.95 16.62
N ARG A 43 11.49 17.06 15.68
CA ARG A 43 11.59 16.11 14.54
C ARG A 43 11.92 14.70 15.00
N GLU A 44 12.71 14.52 16.05
CA GLU A 44 12.92 13.21 16.66
C GLU A 44 11.60 12.62 17.18
N ALA A 45 10.79 13.40 17.87
CA ALA A 45 9.46 12.96 18.33
C ALA A 45 8.53 12.62 17.17
N LEU A 46 8.47 13.47 16.13
CA LEU A 46 7.62 13.23 14.95
C LEU A 46 8.09 12.02 14.15
N SER A 47 9.40 11.78 14.06
CA SER A 47 9.95 10.59 13.39
C SER A 47 9.56 9.29 14.10
N LEU A 48 9.54 9.30 15.44
CA LEU A 48 9.05 8.15 16.21
C LEU A 48 7.55 7.91 15.99
N LEU A 49 6.75 8.97 16.03
CA LEU A 49 5.31 8.88 15.75
C LEU A 49 5.02 8.37 14.33
N GLU A 50 5.81 8.80 13.34
CA GLU A 50 5.71 8.30 11.97
C GLU A 50 6.10 6.82 11.90
N ALA A 51 7.20 6.42 12.53
CA ALA A 51 7.63 5.01 12.56
C ALA A 51 6.59 4.10 13.23
N GLU A 52 5.88 4.59 14.25
CA GLU A 52 4.78 3.90 14.92
C GLU A 52 3.44 3.97 14.15
N GLY A 53 3.40 4.66 12.99
CA GLY A 53 2.20 4.83 12.18
C GLY A 53 1.11 5.72 12.82
N LYS A 54 1.43 6.48 13.86
CA LYS A 54 0.50 7.41 14.54
C LYS A 54 0.21 8.66 13.73
N ILE A 55 1.22 9.12 13.00
CA ILE A 55 1.14 10.25 12.07
C ILE A 55 1.78 9.86 10.73
N TYR A 56 1.46 10.62 9.70
CA TYR A 56 2.10 10.49 8.39
C TYR A 56 2.46 11.85 7.82
N ARG A 57 3.46 11.88 6.96
CA ARG A 57 3.87 13.07 6.25
C ARG A 57 3.39 13.01 4.80
N GLU A 58 2.82 14.12 4.32
CA GLU A 58 2.68 14.39 2.90
C GLU A 58 3.74 15.42 2.46
N ASP A 59 4.41 15.14 1.35
CA ASP A 59 5.46 16.02 0.84
C ASP A 59 4.94 17.44 0.63
N ARG A 60 5.69 18.44 1.14
CA ARG A 60 5.36 19.88 1.12
C ARG A 60 4.02 20.27 1.79
N ARG A 61 3.25 19.32 2.31
CA ARG A 61 1.97 19.59 2.96
C ARG A 61 2.02 19.50 4.49
N GLY A 62 3.02 18.81 5.04
CA GLY A 62 3.26 18.69 6.48
C GLY A 62 2.77 17.36 7.06
N TRP A 63 2.53 17.36 8.36
CA TRP A 63 2.18 16.20 9.16
C TRP A 63 0.69 16.09 9.39
N PHE A 64 0.17 14.87 9.41
CA PHE A 64 -1.23 14.55 9.60
C PHE A 64 -1.39 13.38 10.56
N ILE A 65 -2.49 13.34 11.30
CA ILE A 65 -2.85 12.19 12.13
C ILE A 65 -3.27 11.02 11.24
N SER A 66 -2.66 9.86 11.44
CA SER A 66 -2.99 8.66 10.68
C SER A 66 -4.40 8.18 11.00
N PRO A 67 -5.23 7.85 9.99
CA PRO A 67 -6.46 7.09 10.23
C PRO A 67 -6.11 5.65 10.61
N ALA A 68 -7.09 4.91 11.13
CA ALA A 68 -6.92 3.48 11.37
C ALA A 68 -6.45 2.77 10.09
N PRO A 69 -5.42 1.91 10.17
CA PRO A 69 -4.93 1.17 9.02
C PRO A 69 -6.01 0.21 8.48
N LEU A 70 -5.97 -0.06 7.18
CA LEU A 70 -6.79 -1.09 6.58
C LEU A 70 -6.30 -2.45 7.08
N ARG A 71 -7.20 -3.27 7.64
CA ARG A 71 -6.88 -4.64 8.04
C ARG A 71 -6.92 -5.52 6.79
N TYR A 72 -5.82 -6.17 6.53
CA TYR A 72 -5.63 -7.06 5.40
C TYR A 72 -5.43 -8.48 5.91
N ASP A 73 -6.35 -9.37 5.55
CA ASP A 73 -6.24 -10.79 5.85
C ASP A 73 -5.87 -11.55 4.56
N PRO A 74 -4.63 -12.05 4.46
CA PRO A 74 -4.18 -12.77 3.27
C PRO A 74 -4.91 -14.11 3.04
N THR A 75 -5.67 -14.60 4.02
CA THR A 75 -6.49 -15.82 3.87
C THR A 75 -7.85 -15.54 3.23
N GLN A 76 -8.25 -14.27 3.12
CA GLN A 76 -9.51 -13.87 2.50
C GLN A 76 -9.32 -13.57 1.02
N THR A 77 -10.31 -13.89 0.22
CA THR A 77 -10.32 -13.68 -1.24
C THR A 77 -10.87 -12.32 -1.67
N LEU A 78 -10.98 -11.37 -0.75
CA LEU A 78 -11.52 -10.05 -1.04
C LEU A 78 -10.53 -9.23 -1.88
N ASN A 79 -11.02 -8.60 -2.95
CA ASN A 79 -10.27 -7.57 -3.65
C ASN A 79 -10.18 -6.29 -2.81
N PHE A 80 -9.31 -5.36 -3.21
CA PHE A 80 -9.08 -4.11 -2.47
C PHE A 80 -10.38 -3.32 -2.22
N THR A 81 -11.23 -3.20 -3.24
CA THR A 81 -12.50 -2.46 -3.14
C THR A 81 -13.42 -3.06 -2.08
N ASN A 82 -13.63 -4.37 -2.15
CA ASN A 82 -14.52 -5.08 -1.21
C ASN A 82 -13.95 -5.07 0.22
N MET A 83 -12.63 -5.22 0.36
CA MET A 83 -11.96 -5.14 1.66
C MET A 83 -12.09 -3.75 2.29
N ALA A 84 -11.97 -2.69 1.52
CA ALA A 84 -12.13 -1.32 2.01
C ALA A 84 -13.58 -1.01 2.39
N LEU A 85 -14.54 -1.37 1.54
CA LEU A 85 -15.97 -1.16 1.80
C LEU A 85 -16.44 -1.92 3.05
N ALA A 86 -15.96 -3.15 3.26
CA ALA A 86 -16.28 -3.96 4.45
C ALA A 86 -15.77 -3.29 5.76
N GLN A 87 -14.83 -2.36 5.66
CA GLN A 87 -14.29 -1.59 6.78
C GLN A 87 -14.75 -0.12 6.78
N ASN A 88 -15.85 0.18 6.08
CA ASN A 88 -16.44 1.52 5.96
C ASN A 88 -15.47 2.57 5.44
N ARG A 89 -14.54 2.17 4.53
CA ARG A 89 -13.61 3.07 3.88
C ARG A 89 -14.02 3.28 2.43
N GLN A 90 -13.67 4.42 1.86
CA GLN A 90 -13.97 4.77 0.47
C GLN A 90 -12.77 4.43 -0.44
N PRO A 91 -12.82 3.32 -1.20
CA PRO A 91 -11.74 2.93 -2.11
C PRO A 91 -11.82 3.71 -3.43
N LYS A 92 -10.66 3.97 -4.01
CA LYS A 92 -10.51 4.44 -5.39
C LYS A 92 -9.22 3.85 -5.96
N THR A 93 -9.23 3.48 -7.23
CA THR A 93 -8.03 3.04 -7.96
C THR A 93 -7.84 3.92 -9.19
N GLU A 94 -6.64 4.42 -9.37
CA GLU A 94 -6.24 5.17 -10.55
C GLU A 94 -5.20 4.38 -11.34
N LEU A 95 -5.39 4.27 -12.64
CA LEU A 95 -4.42 3.70 -13.56
C LEU A 95 -3.30 4.72 -13.81
N VAL A 96 -2.07 4.33 -13.53
CA VAL A 96 -0.87 5.12 -13.82
C VAL A 96 -0.36 4.79 -15.23
N SER A 97 -0.17 3.51 -15.53
CA SER A 97 0.21 3.04 -16.85
C SER A 97 -0.19 1.58 -17.07
N ALA A 98 -0.44 1.22 -18.33
CA ALA A 98 -0.65 -0.17 -18.74
C ALA A 98 0.01 -0.37 -20.11
N LYS A 99 0.88 -1.36 -20.24
CA LYS A 99 1.64 -1.64 -21.46
C LYS A 99 2.19 -3.06 -21.52
N ALA A 100 2.38 -3.56 -22.74
CA ALA A 100 3.20 -4.74 -22.97
C ALA A 100 4.69 -4.37 -22.93
N VAL A 101 5.48 -5.13 -22.17
CA VAL A 101 6.91 -4.92 -22.02
C VAL A 101 7.64 -6.26 -21.91
N ILE A 102 8.94 -6.25 -22.21
CA ILE A 102 9.82 -7.38 -21.87
C ILE A 102 9.92 -7.46 -20.34
N ALA A 103 9.75 -8.67 -19.79
CA ALA A 103 9.83 -8.90 -18.36
C ALA A 103 11.19 -8.48 -17.79
N ASN A 104 11.16 -7.63 -16.75
CA ASN A 104 12.36 -7.28 -16.01
C ASN A 104 12.79 -8.44 -15.08
N LYS A 105 13.92 -8.29 -14.39
CA LYS A 105 14.46 -9.31 -13.48
C LYS A 105 13.45 -9.77 -12.41
N GLN A 106 12.66 -8.83 -11.87
CA GLN A 106 11.68 -9.14 -10.82
C GLN A 106 10.49 -9.94 -11.39
N ALA A 107 9.91 -9.49 -12.51
CA ALA A 107 8.84 -10.21 -13.19
C ALA A 107 9.30 -11.60 -13.65
N THR A 108 10.49 -11.70 -14.25
CA THR A 108 11.08 -12.98 -14.69
C THR A 108 11.21 -13.96 -13.52
N ARG A 109 11.69 -13.50 -12.37
CA ARG A 109 11.84 -14.33 -11.16
C ARG A 109 10.49 -14.78 -10.60
N LEU A 110 9.55 -13.84 -10.43
CA LEU A 110 8.26 -14.12 -9.79
C LEU A 110 7.35 -15.00 -10.67
N LEU A 111 7.32 -14.74 -11.96
CA LEU A 111 6.49 -15.49 -12.93
C LEU A 111 7.23 -16.71 -13.52
N LYS A 112 8.47 -16.98 -13.09
CA LYS A 112 9.30 -18.10 -13.61
C LYS A 112 9.39 -18.10 -15.14
N LEU A 113 9.60 -16.92 -15.73
CA LEU A 113 9.61 -16.73 -17.17
C LEU A 113 10.98 -17.09 -17.79
N LYS A 114 10.97 -17.39 -19.07
CA LYS A 114 12.19 -17.45 -19.88
C LYS A 114 12.74 -16.04 -20.11
N PRO A 115 14.04 -15.89 -20.39
CA PRO A 115 14.59 -14.61 -20.80
C PRO A 115 13.82 -14.00 -21.99
N PHE A 116 13.67 -12.68 -21.97
CA PHE A 116 12.99 -11.92 -23.03
C PHE A 116 11.49 -12.24 -23.24
N SER A 117 10.84 -12.85 -22.26
CA SER A 117 9.39 -13.05 -22.30
C SER A 117 8.65 -11.70 -22.19
N ASP A 118 7.56 -11.57 -22.93
CA ASP A 118 6.64 -10.44 -22.79
C ASP A 118 5.75 -10.60 -21.56
N VAL A 119 5.39 -9.48 -20.95
CA VAL A 119 4.38 -9.37 -19.90
C VAL A 119 3.55 -8.11 -20.11
N TYR A 120 2.31 -8.12 -19.66
CA TYR A 120 1.61 -6.88 -19.39
C TYR A 120 2.07 -6.34 -18.04
N ARG A 121 2.48 -5.07 -18.03
CA ARG A 121 2.76 -4.31 -16.82
C ARG A 121 1.67 -3.29 -16.61
N VAL A 122 1.00 -3.36 -15.46
CA VAL A 122 -0.07 -2.44 -15.07
C VAL A 122 0.33 -1.80 -13.76
N ASP A 123 0.55 -0.49 -13.78
CA ASP A 123 0.88 0.31 -12.59
C ASP A 123 -0.36 1.10 -12.14
N ARG A 124 -0.70 1.01 -10.87
CA ARG A 124 -1.88 1.65 -10.29
C ARG A 124 -1.58 2.27 -8.94
N VAL A 125 -2.31 3.34 -8.62
CA VAL A 125 -2.36 3.89 -7.26
C VAL A 125 -3.74 3.64 -6.69
N ARG A 126 -3.79 3.12 -5.46
CA ARG A 126 -5.04 2.91 -4.74
C ARG A 126 -5.13 3.91 -3.59
N TYR A 127 -6.34 4.36 -3.37
CA TYR A 127 -6.70 5.40 -2.41
C TYR A 127 -7.70 4.84 -1.40
N LEU A 128 -7.58 5.33 -0.16
CA LEU A 128 -8.59 5.20 0.88
C LEU A 128 -8.98 6.60 1.34
N ASP A 129 -10.27 6.94 1.22
CA ASP A 129 -10.81 8.26 1.62
C ASP A 129 -10.03 9.42 0.99
N ASN A 130 -9.75 9.35 -0.31
CA ASN A 130 -8.98 10.32 -1.10
C ASN A 130 -7.48 10.44 -0.76
N ARG A 131 -6.94 9.57 0.11
CA ARG A 131 -5.52 9.49 0.41
C ARG A 131 -4.89 8.34 -0.39
N PRO A 132 -3.81 8.57 -1.16
CA PRO A 132 -3.09 7.50 -1.81
C PRO A 132 -2.34 6.67 -0.75
N VAL A 133 -2.55 5.34 -0.75
CA VAL A 133 -2.05 4.45 0.30
C VAL A 133 -1.15 3.34 -0.21
N VAL A 134 -1.30 2.92 -1.47
CA VAL A 134 -0.49 1.86 -2.05
C VAL A 134 -0.24 2.09 -3.54
N TYR A 135 1.00 1.86 -3.96
CA TYR A 135 1.40 1.74 -5.35
C TYR A 135 1.52 0.27 -5.72
N VAL A 136 0.79 -0.13 -6.76
CA VAL A 136 0.70 -1.54 -7.18
C VAL A 136 1.24 -1.67 -8.59
N THR A 137 2.19 -2.58 -8.79
CA THR A 137 2.60 -3.06 -10.11
C THR A 137 2.14 -4.49 -10.29
N ASN A 138 1.32 -4.74 -11.30
CA ASN A 138 0.93 -6.09 -11.71
C ASN A 138 1.74 -6.49 -12.94
N TYR A 139 2.34 -7.68 -12.92
CA TYR A 139 2.89 -8.32 -14.10
C TYR A 139 2.03 -9.54 -14.44
N ILE A 140 1.49 -9.56 -15.64
CA ILE A 140 0.46 -10.50 -16.08
C ILE A 140 0.95 -11.22 -17.34
N ARG A 141 0.69 -12.52 -17.46
CA ARG A 141 1.02 -13.33 -18.63
C ARG A 141 0.06 -13.03 -19.79
N PRO A 142 0.53 -12.42 -20.90
CA PRO A 142 -0.36 -12.01 -22.00
C PRO A 142 -1.08 -13.19 -22.68
N GLU A 143 -0.43 -14.34 -22.72
CA GLU A 143 -0.98 -15.54 -23.37
C GLU A 143 -2.24 -16.09 -22.69
N LEU A 144 -2.43 -15.78 -21.39
CA LEU A 144 -3.61 -16.18 -20.62
C LEU A 144 -4.73 -15.14 -20.65
N PHE A 145 -4.40 -13.91 -20.99
CA PHE A 145 -5.32 -12.77 -20.94
C PHE A 145 -5.22 -11.92 -22.22
N PRO A 146 -5.54 -12.49 -23.40
CA PRO A 146 -5.46 -11.75 -24.66
C PRO A 146 -6.34 -10.50 -24.61
N ASN A 147 -5.83 -9.39 -25.15
CA ASN A 147 -6.51 -8.08 -25.20
C ASN A 147 -6.88 -7.48 -23.82
N LEU A 148 -6.26 -7.92 -22.73
CA LEU A 148 -6.52 -7.38 -21.38
C LEU A 148 -6.32 -5.86 -21.32
N LEU A 149 -5.38 -5.32 -22.08
CA LEU A 149 -5.08 -3.88 -22.08
C LEU A 149 -6.19 -3.02 -22.71
N ASP A 150 -7.18 -3.61 -23.38
CA ASP A 150 -8.32 -2.91 -23.98
C ASP A 150 -9.43 -2.63 -22.95
N PHE A 151 -9.35 -3.23 -21.74
CA PHE A 151 -10.31 -3.01 -20.67
C PHE A 151 -9.93 -1.81 -19.81
N ASP A 152 -10.89 -1.32 -19.02
CA ASP A 152 -10.64 -0.35 -17.95
C ASP A 152 -9.90 -1.01 -16.79
N LEU A 153 -8.60 -0.85 -16.75
CA LEU A 153 -7.72 -1.43 -15.72
C LEU A 153 -7.68 -0.65 -14.40
N SER A 154 -8.50 0.39 -14.23
CA SER A 154 -8.81 0.97 -12.93
C SER A 154 -9.74 0.09 -12.10
N GLN A 155 -10.44 -0.84 -12.74
CA GLN A 155 -11.30 -1.83 -12.11
C GLN A 155 -10.48 -2.97 -11.45
N SER A 156 -11.19 -3.85 -10.75
CA SER A 156 -10.59 -5.06 -10.15
C SER A 156 -10.13 -6.03 -11.24
N LEU A 157 -8.84 -6.32 -11.32
CA LEU A 157 -8.31 -7.34 -12.22
C LEU A 157 -8.90 -8.72 -11.92
N THR A 158 -9.14 -9.03 -10.65
CA THR A 158 -9.76 -10.30 -10.23
C THR A 158 -11.16 -10.46 -10.82
N ASP A 159 -11.93 -9.37 -10.87
CA ASP A 159 -13.26 -9.38 -11.45
C ASP A 159 -13.18 -9.48 -12.99
N LEU A 160 -12.28 -8.74 -13.64
CA LEU A 160 -12.04 -8.86 -15.07
C LEU A 160 -11.62 -10.28 -15.47
N TYR A 161 -10.76 -10.93 -14.71
CA TYR A 161 -10.34 -12.31 -14.96
C TYR A 161 -11.50 -13.29 -14.86
N ARG A 162 -12.37 -13.12 -13.86
CA ARG A 162 -13.55 -13.95 -13.69
C ARG A 162 -14.57 -13.77 -14.80
N GLU A 163 -14.84 -12.52 -15.16
CA GLU A 163 -15.93 -12.17 -16.09
C GLU A 163 -15.58 -12.44 -17.55
N HIS A 164 -14.33 -12.18 -17.95
CA HIS A 164 -13.93 -12.24 -19.35
C HIS A 164 -13.05 -13.45 -19.71
N TYR A 165 -12.42 -14.09 -18.71
CA TYR A 165 -11.48 -15.18 -18.98
C TYR A 165 -11.80 -16.47 -18.20
N ALA A 166 -12.92 -16.51 -17.47
CA ALA A 166 -13.33 -17.64 -16.64
C ALA A 166 -12.19 -18.12 -15.70
N THR A 167 -11.36 -17.16 -15.22
CA THR A 167 -10.16 -17.41 -14.43
C THR A 167 -10.35 -16.85 -13.03
N GLN A 168 -10.01 -17.67 -12.02
CA GLN A 168 -10.08 -17.28 -10.60
C GLN A 168 -8.77 -17.66 -9.91
N TYR A 169 -8.37 -16.85 -8.92
CA TYR A 169 -7.28 -17.22 -8.04
C TYR A 169 -7.67 -18.40 -7.17
N GLN A 170 -6.81 -19.41 -7.10
CA GLN A 170 -6.97 -20.58 -6.24
C GLN A 170 -5.90 -20.64 -5.16
N THR A 171 -4.65 -20.31 -5.52
CA THR A 171 -3.53 -20.29 -4.61
C THR A 171 -2.77 -18.99 -4.77
N ILE A 172 -2.44 -18.38 -3.66
CA ILE A 172 -1.65 -17.15 -3.63
C ILE A 172 -0.45 -17.38 -2.71
N HIS A 173 0.74 -17.12 -3.24
CA HIS A 173 1.96 -17.12 -2.44
C HIS A 173 2.31 -15.68 -2.06
N TYR A 174 2.28 -15.38 -0.78
CA TYR A 174 2.62 -14.07 -0.21
C TYR A 174 4.07 -14.03 0.27
N ARG A 175 4.72 -12.91 0.01
CA ARG A 175 5.94 -12.50 0.69
C ARG A 175 5.75 -11.08 1.18
N ILE A 176 5.87 -10.87 2.49
CA ILE A 176 5.69 -9.57 3.14
C ILE A 176 7.01 -9.19 3.77
N SER A 177 7.47 -7.97 3.49
CA SER A 177 8.72 -7.43 3.99
C SER A 177 8.66 -5.92 4.16
N THR A 178 9.63 -5.35 4.85
CA THR A 178 9.80 -3.91 4.97
C THR A 178 10.55 -3.35 3.75
N SER A 179 10.21 -2.12 3.36
CA SER A 179 10.84 -1.38 2.27
C SER A 179 10.74 0.13 2.52
N SER A 180 11.02 0.93 1.52
CA SER A 180 10.82 2.37 1.53
C SER A 180 10.26 2.86 0.21
N LEU A 181 9.52 3.97 0.25
CA LEU A 181 8.99 4.64 -0.93
C LEU A 181 10.08 5.52 -1.55
N LEU A 182 10.37 5.32 -2.81
CA LEU A 182 11.40 6.06 -3.55
C LEU A 182 10.86 6.55 -4.90
N GLY A 183 11.46 7.61 -5.44
CA GLY A 183 11.22 8.11 -6.79
C GLY A 183 9.74 8.35 -7.09
N GLU A 184 9.29 7.85 -8.24
CA GLU A 184 7.92 8.01 -8.73
C GLU A 184 6.86 7.42 -7.78
N MET A 185 7.16 6.32 -7.09
CA MET A 185 6.25 5.74 -6.09
C MET A 185 6.02 6.68 -4.91
N ALA A 186 7.10 7.31 -4.39
CA ALA A 186 6.97 8.29 -3.32
C ALA A 186 6.12 9.48 -3.76
N GLN A 187 6.36 10.00 -4.97
CA GLN A 187 5.58 11.11 -5.53
C GLN A 187 4.09 10.74 -5.70
N ALA A 188 3.81 9.58 -6.29
CA ALA A 188 2.45 9.10 -6.51
C ALA A 188 1.68 8.92 -5.18
N LEU A 189 2.36 8.52 -4.12
CA LEU A 189 1.78 8.37 -2.78
C LEU A 189 1.87 9.64 -1.94
N ARG A 190 2.27 10.77 -2.51
CA ARG A 190 2.47 12.07 -1.80
C ARG A 190 3.38 11.93 -0.58
N ALA A 191 4.29 10.95 -0.62
CA ALA A 191 5.22 10.67 0.46
C ALA A 191 6.56 11.34 0.22
N THR A 192 7.31 11.59 1.29
CA THR A 192 8.71 11.96 1.19
C THR A 192 9.53 10.75 0.76
N SER A 193 10.55 10.94 -0.08
CA SER A 193 11.47 9.86 -0.42
C SER A 193 12.10 9.26 0.83
N GLY A 194 12.11 7.94 0.93
CA GLY A 194 12.56 7.20 2.11
C GLY A 194 11.48 6.92 3.16
N THR A 195 10.23 7.37 2.96
CA THR A 195 9.11 6.99 3.84
C THR A 195 9.02 5.47 3.96
N PRO A 196 8.91 4.92 5.19
CA PRO A 196 8.76 3.48 5.39
C PRO A 196 7.56 2.90 4.65
N ALA A 197 7.75 1.71 4.09
CA ALA A 197 6.72 0.99 3.35
C ALA A 197 6.68 -0.48 3.76
N MET A 198 5.50 -1.07 3.70
CA MET A 198 5.33 -2.51 3.69
C MET A 198 5.28 -2.97 2.23
N LEU A 199 6.18 -3.86 1.85
CA LEU A 199 6.22 -4.49 0.54
C LEU A 199 5.50 -5.83 0.61
N VAL A 200 4.43 -5.97 -0.17
CA VAL A 200 3.70 -7.22 -0.35
C VAL A 200 3.92 -7.70 -1.77
N GLU A 201 4.62 -8.81 -1.94
CA GLU A 201 4.73 -9.54 -3.20
C GLU A 201 3.70 -10.68 -3.18
N ARG A 202 2.88 -10.78 -4.22
CA ARG A 202 1.91 -11.86 -4.40
C ARG A 202 2.21 -12.57 -5.71
N VAL A 203 2.24 -13.90 -5.67
CA VAL A 203 2.34 -14.75 -6.86
C VAL A 203 1.07 -15.59 -6.92
N ASN A 204 0.30 -15.42 -7.99
CA ASN A 204 -1.07 -15.89 -8.07
C ASN A 204 -1.20 -17.05 -9.07
N TYR A 205 -1.87 -18.10 -8.62
CA TYR A 205 -2.17 -19.31 -9.40
C TYR A 205 -3.68 -19.45 -9.56
N ASN A 206 -4.11 -19.84 -10.74
CA ASN A 206 -5.52 -20.07 -11.05
C ASN A 206 -6.00 -21.45 -10.57
N GLN A 207 -7.29 -21.75 -10.82
CA GLN A 207 -7.95 -22.99 -10.48
C GLN A 207 -7.38 -24.23 -11.19
N LYS A 208 -6.54 -24.06 -12.23
CA LYS A 208 -5.84 -25.13 -12.94
C LYS A 208 -4.41 -25.32 -12.43
N GLY A 209 -4.00 -24.52 -11.42
CA GLY A 209 -2.62 -24.52 -10.91
C GLY A 209 -1.63 -23.79 -11.82
N GLU A 210 -2.09 -23.02 -12.80
CA GLU A 210 -1.24 -22.22 -13.67
C GLU A 210 -0.84 -20.92 -12.98
N LEU A 211 0.42 -20.55 -13.04
CA LEU A 211 0.94 -19.27 -12.58
C LEU A 211 0.53 -18.18 -13.57
N ILE A 212 -0.32 -17.26 -13.15
CA ILE A 212 -1.00 -16.33 -14.06
C ILE A 212 -0.49 -14.89 -14.00
N ASP A 213 -0.23 -14.39 -12.80
CA ASP A 213 0.27 -13.04 -12.59
C ASP A 213 1.02 -12.91 -11.25
N CYS A 214 1.64 -11.77 -11.04
CA CYS A 214 2.15 -11.37 -9.73
C CYS A 214 1.89 -9.89 -9.48
N ASP A 215 1.69 -9.56 -8.21
CA ASP A 215 1.49 -8.20 -7.71
C ASP A 215 2.67 -7.80 -6.84
N ILE A 216 3.09 -6.54 -6.99
CA ILE A 216 4.11 -5.93 -6.15
C ILE A 216 3.47 -4.68 -5.59
N GLU A 217 3.17 -4.70 -4.29
CA GLU A 217 2.42 -3.66 -3.61
C GLU A 217 3.32 -2.94 -2.61
N TYR A 218 3.55 -1.64 -2.82
CA TYR A 218 4.25 -0.78 -1.88
C TYR A 218 3.21 0.01 -1.09
N TRP A 219 2.91 -0.45 0.10
CA TRP A 219 1.98 0.20 1.02
C TRP A 219 2.69 1.23 1.88
N ARG A 220 2.08 2.39 2.09
CA ARG A 220 2.47 3.25 3.21
C ARG A 220 2.31 2.42 4.49
N HIS A 221 3.36 2.36 5.30
CA HIS A 221 3.40 1.47 6.47
C HIS A 221 2.29 1.77 7.50
N ASP A 222 1.83 3.02 7.59
CA ASP A 222 0.75 3.45 8.47
C ASP A 222 -0.66 3.14 7.92
N ALA A 223 -0.78 2.69 6.67
CA ALA A 223 -2.06 2.51 6.00
C ALA A 223 -2.58 1.07 6.00
N ILE A 224 -1.77 0.10 6.39
CA ILE A 224 -2.10 -1.32 6.35
C ILE A 224 -1.66 -2.03 7.64
N THR A 225 -2.46 -3.00 8.07
CA THR A 225 -2.10 -3.99 9.09
C THR A 225 -2.44 -5.37 8.55
N ILE A 226 -1.50 -6.30 8.66
CA ILE A 226 -1.72 -7.70 8.29
C ILE A 226 -2.24 -8.44 9.52
N GLU A 227 -3.43 -8.98 9.42
CA GLU A 227 -4.08 -9.73 10.50
C GLU A 227 -4.79 -10.94 9.92
N SER A 228 -4.46 -12.12 10.39
CA SER A 228 -5.16 -13.33 10.02
C SER A 228 -5.27 -14.32 11.19
N ILE A 229 -6.29 -15.18 11.15
CA ILE A 229 -6.49 -16.27 12.11
C ILE A 229 -6.22 -17.57 11.38
N ALA A 230 -5.27 -18.35 11.87
CA ALA A 230 -4.98 -19.69 11.36
C ALA A 230 -5.45 -20.76 12.35
N GLU A 231 -6.31 -21.67 11.91
CA GLU A 231 -6.62 -22.89 12.64
C GLU A 231 -5.53 -23.93 12.40
N LEU A 232 -4.82 -24.30 13.46
CA LEU A 232 -3.75 -25.29 13.38
C LEU A 232 -4.36 -26.70 13.33
N LYS A 233 -4.24 -27.37 12.20
CA LYS A 233 -4.56 -28.81 12.10
C LYS A 233 -3.51 -29.58 12.91
N ARG A 234 -3.98 -30.40 13.86
CA ARG A 234 -3.16 -31.38 14.59
C ARG A 234 -2.84 -32.56 13.69
#